data_bffb5711ad95df5942eb9465c699bd78
#
_entry.id   bffb5711ad95df5942eb9465c699bd78
#
_cell.length_a   1.000
_cell.length_b   1.000
_cell.length_c   1.000
_cell.angle_alpha   90.00
_cell.angle_beta   90.00
_cell.angle_gamma   90.00
#
_symmetry.space_group_name_H-M   'P 1'
#
loop_
_entity.id
_entity.type
_entity.pdbx_description
1 polymer ?
#
loop_
_entity_poly.entity_id
_entity_poly.type
_entity_poly.pdbx_seq_one_letter_code
_entity_poly.pdbx_strand_id
1 'polypeptide(L)'
;MWTKPYRMKEGFLIGGGLMIVGLLLQLSVGPVDWDMFRWPVNGFVLAGFLGIIALIFLLRKRVYGCRFIGTYQAAIPALVYVVVLTIVMGMTRQKSLTSPIEEGSWWINYMLNFWPFVLIYVYIAVILGQIILRRTFNFHFSVFNLKRDIPFLLNHLGLFLAMTTATLGNADMQRLKMITAVGETEWRALDANGAVKEMPLAIELKEFVMETYDDGSPRRFASDIQILTKTGEDIRTTIEVNKPVEVDGWKIYQYGYDTQMGAMSQISILELVSDPWLPLVYTGIYMMLAGAVCMFVLGGRRR
;
A
#
# COMPACT_ATOMS: atom_id res chain seq x y z
N MET A 1 7.48 -8.67 37.82
CA MET A 1 7.98 -7.32 37.57
C MET A 1 9.10 -7.39 36.53
N TRP A 2 9.12 -6.51 35.54
CA TRP A 2 10.11 -6.55 34.47
C TRP A 2 11.48 -6.12 35.00
N THR A 3 12.47 -7.00 34.86
CA THR A 3 13.84 -6.73 35.31
C THR A 3 14.71 -6.34 34.12
N LYS A 4 15.54 -5.30 34.29
CA LYS A 4 16.51 -4.89 33.29
C LYS A 4 17.74 -5.81 33.32
N PRO A 5 18.35 -6.14 32.17
CA PRO A 5 17.97 -5.77 30.80
C PRO A 5 16.80 -6.58 30.26
N TYR A 6 15.89 -5.93 29.47
CA TYR A 6 14.80 -6.63 28.79
C TYR A 6 15.35 -7.58 27.73
N ARG A 7 14.75 -8.76 27.64
CA ARG A 7 15.11 -9.86 26.73
C ARG A 7 14.00 -10.06 25.69
N MET A 8 14.12 -11.09 24.86
CA MET A 8 13.09 -11.46 23.90
C MET A 8 11.73 -11.78 24.56
N LYS A 9 11.75 -12.30 25.80
CA LYS A 9 10.52 -12.59 26.57
C LYS A 9 9.66 -11.34 26.73
N GLU A 10 10.26 -10.21 27.10
CA GLU A 10 9.55 -8.94 27.22
C GLU A 10 9.06 -8.44 25.85
N GLY A 11 9.80 -8.69 24.76
CA GLY A 11 9.35 -8.42 23.40
C GLY A 11 8.10 -9.22 23.02
N PHE A 12 8.05 -10.52 23.34
CA PHE A 12 6.85 -11.34 23.14
C PHE A 12 5.68 -10.87 24.00
N LEU A 13 5.93 -10.46 25.25
CA LEU A 13 4.88 -9.92 26.12
C LEU A 13 4.31 -8.61 25.59
N ILE A 14 5.15 -7.73 25.01
CA ILE A 14 4.66 -6.49 24.36
C ILE A 14 3.79 -6.85 23.16
N GLY A 15 4.27 -7.73 22.26
CA GLY A 15 3.49 -8.16 21.09
C GLY A 15 2.17 -8.81 21.49
N GLY A 16 2.18 -9.71 22.49
CA GLY A 16 0.97 -10.32 23.04
C GLY A 16 0.01 -9.30 23.66
N GLY A 17 0.54 -8.29 24.37
CA GLY A 17 -0.24 -7.18 24.89
C GLY A 17 -0.91 -6.37 23.77
N LEU A 18 -0.18 -6.07 22.68
CA LEU A 18 -0.75 -5.39 21.52
C LEU A 18 -1.85 -6.22 20.84
N MET A 19 -1.67 -7.55 20.75
CA MET A 19 -2.70 -8.45 20.24
C MET A 19 -3.98 -8.39 21.10
N ILE A 20 -3.84 -8.44 22.44
CA ILE A 20 -4.99 -8.35 23.36
C ILE A 20 -5.68 -6.99 23.24
N VAL A 21 -4.93 -5.89 23.25
CA VAL A 21 -5.48 -4.53 23.06
C VAL A 21 -6.17 -4.42 21.71
N GLY A 22 -5.57 -4.96 20.65
CA GLY A 22 -6.18 -5.00 19.33
C GLY A 22 -7.50 -5.76 19.31
N LEU A 23 -7.59 -6.92 19.98
CA LEU A 23 -8.84 -7.66 20.10
C LEU A 23 -9.91 -6.88 20.89
N LEU A 24 -9.53 -6.21 21.96
CA LEU A 24 -10.45 -5.36 22.72
C LEU A 24 -10.97 -4.20 21.86
N LEU A 25 -10.12 -3.55 21.07
CA LEU A 25 -10.53 -2.51 20.12
C LEU A 25 -11.46 -3.09 19.06
N GLN A 26 -11.13 -4.25 18.49
CA GLN A 26 -11.97 -4.92 17.50
C GLN A 26 -13.39 -5.20 18.00
N LEU A 27 -13.49 -5.59 19.26
CA LEU A 27 -14.78 -5.87 19.91
C LEU A 27 -15.57 -4.60 20.29
N SER A 28 -14.86 -3.51 20.62
CA SER A 28 -15.51 -2.29 21.15
C SER A 28 -15.82 -1.25 20.07
N VAL A 29 -14.92 -1.11 19.07
CA VAL A 29 -15.01 -0.07 18.03
C VAL A 29 -15.34 -0.66 16.66
N GLY A 30 -15.14 -1.98 16.48
CA GLY A 30 -15.23 -2.65 15.19
C GLY A 30 -13.93 -2.54 14.39
N PRO A 31 -13.94 -2.92 13.11
CA PRO A 31 -12.76 -2.90 12.24
C PRO A 31 -12.28 -1.47 11.97
N VAL A 32 -11.01 -1.35 11.59
CA VAL A 32 -10.44 -0.05 11.19
C VAL A 32 -11.13 0.44 9.93
N ASP A 33 -11.68 1.64 9.99
CA ASP A 33 -12.20 2.34 8.81
C ASP A 33 -11.11 3.22 8.21
N TRP A 34 -10.55 2.76 7.07
CA TRP A 34 -9.49 3.49 6.37
C TRP A 34 -9.98 4.74 5.67
N ASP A 35 -11.26 4.87 5.35
CA ASP A 35 -11.82 6.07 4.72
C ASP A 35 -11.71 7.32 5.59
N MET A 36 -11.62 7.14 6.92
CA MET A 36 -11.36 8.23 7.86
C MET A 36 -9.97 8.88 7.68
N PHE A 37 -9.05 8.18 7.01
CA PHE A 37 -7.65 8.62 6.81
C PHE A 37 -7.42 9.30 5.45
N ARG A 38 -8.47 9.73 4.74
CA ARG A 38 -8.31 10.48 3.49
C ARG A 38 -7.59 11.81 3.72
N TRP A 39 -6.94 12.29 2.67
CA TRP A 39 -6.30 13.60 2.70
C TRP A 39 -7.28 14.70 3.17
N PRO A 40 -6.88 15.61 4.08
CA PRO A 40 -5.53 15.81 4.64
C PRO A 40 -5.22 15.02 5.93
N VAL A 41 -6.13 14.17 6.42
CA VAL A 41 -6.01 13.48 7.72
C VAL A 41 -4.78 12.57 7.74
N ASN A 42 -4.54 11.80 6.68
CA ASN A 42 -3.36 10.93 6.58
C ASN A 42 -2.04 11.71 6.64
N GLY A 43 -1.98 12.92 6.09
CA GLY A 43 -0.82 13.80 6.22
C GLY A 43 -0.56 14.19 7.69
N PHE A 44 -1.60 14.55 8.44
CA PHE A 44 -1.47 14.84 9.87
C PHE A 44 -1.10 13.60 10.69
N VAL A 45 -1.69 12.45 10.37
CA VAL A 45 -1.37 11.17 11.01
C VAL A 45 0.09 10.80 10.76
N LEU A 46 0.59 10.94 9.53
CA LEU A 46 1.99 10.69 9.20
C LEU A 46 2.91 11.64 9.98
N ALA A 47 2.61 12.94 10.01
CA ALA A 47 3.40 13.92 10.76
C ALA A 47 3.42 13.60 12.26
N GLY A 48 2.27 13.27 12.85
CA GLY A 48 2.16 12.84 14.25
C GLY A 48 2.92 11.55 14.53
N PHE A 49 2.84 10.57 13.63
CA PHE A 49 3.57 9.31 13.73
C PHE A 49 5.10 9.52 13.70
N LEU A 50 5.59 10.35 12.79
CA LEU A 50 7.01 10.73 12.75
C LEU A 50 7.43 11.48 14.02
N GLY A 51 6.55 12.35 14.54
CA GLY A 51 6.75 13.03 15.82
C GLY A 51 6.88 12.06 17.00
N ILE A 52 6.03 11.03 17.06
CA ILE A 52 6.11 9.97 18.08
C ILE A 52 7.42 9.18 17.95
N ILE A 53 7.82 8.80 16.75
CA ILE A 53 9.11 8.12 16.52
C ILE A 53 10.27 9.00 16.99
N ALA A 54 10.28 10.29 16.68
CA ALA A 54 11.28 11.24 17.11
C ALA A 54 11.30 11.40 18.65
N LEU A 55 10.13 11.50 19.28
CA LEU A 55 10.00 11.59 20.74
C LEU A 55 10.56 10.34 21.44
N ILE A 56 10.21 9.14 20.98
CA ILE A 56 10.76 7.88 21.51
C ILE A 56 12.30 7.87 21.37
N PHE A 57 12.81 8.34 20.23
CA PHE A 57 14.24 8.44 20.00
C PHE A 57 14.93 9.40 20.97
N LEU A 58 14.35 10.56 21.25
CA LEU A 58 14.89 11.53 22.22
C LEU A 58 14.86 10.97 23.64
N LEU A 59 13.76 10.31 24.01
CA LEU A 59 13.56 9.73 25.34
C LEU A 59 14.42 8.47 25.61
N ARG A 60 15.04 7.86 24.59
CA ARG A 60 15.80 6.60 24.73
C ARG A 60 16.95 6.67 25.75
N LYS A 61 17.50 7.87 26.03
CA LYS A 61 18.55 8.06 27.02
C LYS A 61 18.01 8.07 28.45
N ARG A 62 16.73 8.45 28.65
CA ARG A 62 16.09 8.59 29.95
C ARG A 62 15.18 7.41 30.29
N VAL A 63 14.44 6.90 29.29
CA VAL A 63 13.44 5.84 29.47
C VAL A 63 13.94 4.54 28.85
N TYR A 64 14.07 3.51 29.69
CA TYR A 64 14.61 2.23 29.24
C TYR A 64 13.72 1.55 28.18
N GLY A 65 12.39 1.63 28.32
CA GLY A 65 11.44 1.12 27.32
C GLY A 65 11.67 1.72 25.94
N CYS A 66 11.89 3.04 25.84
CA CYS A 66 12.21 3.71 24.58
C CYS A 66 13.57 3.24 23.99
N ARG A 67 14.52 2.90 24.86
CA ARG A 67 15.77 2.29 24.42
C ARG A 67 15.57 0.88 23.91
N PHE A 68 14.68 0.10 24.54
CA PHE A 68 14.39 -1.29 24.18
C PHE A 68 13.76 -1.42 22.77
N ILE A 69 12.81 -0.54 22.40
CA ILE A 69 12.09 -0.59 21.12
C ILE A 69 13.04 -0.67 19.91
N GLY A 70 14.19 -0.02 19.94
CA GLY A 70 15.14 -0.08 18.82
C GLY A 70 16.18 -1.20 18.95
N THR A 71 15.87 -2.30 19.62
CA THR A 71 16.77 -3.46 19.78
C THR A 71 16.25 -4.67 19.05
N TYR A 72 17.14 -5.64 18.76
CA TYR A 72 16.72 -6.92 18.15
C TYR A 72 15.81 -7.75 19.07
N GLN A 73 15.89 -7.56 20.38
CA GLN A 73 15.01 -8.20 21.35
C GLN A 73 13.55 -7.72 21.24
N ALA A 74 13.31 -6.52 20.73
CA ALA A 74 11.98 -6.02 20.40
C ALA A 74 11.58 -6.41 18.97
N ALA A 75 12.51 -6.31 18.02
CA ALA A 75 12.24 -6.52 16.60
C ALA A 75 11.90 -7.97 16.25
N ILE A 76 12.67 -8.96 16.79
CA ILE A 76 12.44 -10.38 16.46
C ILE A 76 11.05 -10.84 16.89
N PRO A 77 10.59 -10.63 18.14
CA PRO A 77 9.24 -10.97 18.53
C PRO A 77 8.16 -10.29 17.68
N ALA A 78 8.32 -9.01 17.35
CA ALA A 78 7.37 -8.30 16.51
C ALA A 78 7.28 -8.92 15.10
N LEU A 79 8.42 -9.30 14.52
CA LEU A 79 8.46 -10.01 13.23
C LEU A 79 7.79 -11.39 13.31
N VAL A 80 7.96 -12.12 14.40
CA VAL A 80 7.25 -13.40 14.60
C VAL A 80 5.73 -13.19 14.57
N TYR A 81 5.21 -12.20 15.30
CA TYR A 81 3.77 -11.90 15.28
C TYR A 81 3.28 -11.53 13.88
N VAL A 82 3.97 -10.66 13.16
CA VAL A 82 3.51 -10.29 11.80
C VAL A 82 3.58 -11.46 10.84
N VAL A 83 4.62 -12.31 10.93
CA VAL A 83 4.72 -13.51 10.08
C VAL A 83 3.56 -14.45 10.34
N VAL A 84 3.23 -14.73 11.61
CA VAL A 84 2.07 -15.57 11.95
C VAL A 84 0.77 -14.97 11.40
N LEU A 85 0.53 -13.68 11.63
CA LEU A 85 -0.66 -13.01 11.11
C LEU A 85 -0.72 -12.99 9.58
N THR A 86 0.43 -12.83 8.91
CA THR A 86 0.51 -12.87 7.44
C THR A 86 0.26 -14.28 6.90
N ILE A 87 0.72 -15.32 7.58
CA ILE A 87 0.40 -16.72 7.23
C ILE A 87 -1.11 -16.94 7.34
N VAL A 88 -1.73 -16.52 8.44
CA VAL A 88 -3.20 -16.60 8.62
C VAL A 88 -3.92 -15.85 7.49
N MET A 89 -3.46 -14.64 7.16
CA MET A 89 -3.99 -13.85 6.04
C MET A 89 -3.89 -14.60 4.71
N GLY A 90 -2.75 -15.23 4.42
CA GLY A 90 -2.55 -15.99 3.19
C GLY A 90 -3.36 -17.29 3.10
N MET A 91 -3.70 -17.89 4.25
CA MET A 91 -4.53 -19.10 4.33
C MET A 91 -6.04 -18.80 4.30
N THR A 92 -6.45 -17.55 4.41
CA THR A 92 -7.84 -17.11 4.44
C THR A 92 -8.18 -16.32 3.18
N ARG A 93 -9.43 -16.44 2.69
CA ARG A 93 -9.90 -15.66 1.55
C ARG A 93 -10.10 -14.22 1.98
N GLN A 94 -9.18 -13.35 1.61
CA GLN A 94 -9.27 -11.93 1.92
C GLN A 94 -10.33 -11.24 1.07
N LYS A 95 -11.10 -10.34 1.69
CA LYS A 95 -12.07 -9.46 1.03
C LYS A 95 -11.47 -8.07 0.88
N SER A 96 -11.96 -7.30 -0.09
CA SER A 96 -11.47 -5.94 -0.34
C SER A 96 -11.71 -5.05 0.87
N LEU A 97 -10.78 -4.11 1.12
CA LEU A 97 -10.90 -3.07 2.15
C LEU A 97 -12.13 -2.17 1.97
N THR A 98 -12.56 -2.00 0.70
CA THR A 98 -13.69 -1.16 0.30
C THR A 98 -15.02 -1.93 0.22
N SER A 99 -14.99 -3.27 0.38
CA SER A 99 -16.23 -4.05 0.39
C SER A 99 -16.95 -3.88 1.72
N PRO A 100 -18.28 -3.74 1.72
CA PRO A 100 -19.06 -3.77 2.95
C PRO A 100 -18.75 -5.03 3.75
N ILE A 101 -18.61 -4.87 5.07
CA ILE A 101 -18.37 -6.03 5.94
C ILE A 101 -19.67 -6.82 6.02
N GLU A 102 -19.69 -7.98 5.41
CA GLU A 102 -20.85 -8.86 5.43
C GLU A 102 -21.11 -9.37 6.85
N GLU A 103 -22.37 -9.31 7.27
CA GLU A 103 -22.79 -9.89 8.55
C GLU A 103 -22.42 -11.39 8.61
N GLY A 104 -21.77 -11.79 9.70
CA GLY A 104 -21.30 -13.17 9.87
C GLY A 104 -19.91 -13.48 9.27
N SER A 105 -19.27 -12.54 8.60
CA SER A 105 -17.88 -12.72 8.15
C SER A 105 -16.91 -12.72 9.33
N TRP A 106 -15.94 -13.63 9.28
CA TRP A 106 -14.86 -13.67 10.28
C TRP A 106 -13.91 -12.49 10.05
N TRP A 107 -13.49 -11.81 11.11
CA TRP A 107 -12.55 -10.68 11.08
C TRP A 107 -11.24 -10.98 10.34
N ILE A 108 -10.79 -12.25 10.37
CA ILE A 108 -9.59 -12.71 9.67
C ILE A 108 -9.70 -12.61 8.14
N ASN A 109 -10.91 -12.48 7.57
CA ASN A 109 -11.11 -12.25 6.14
C ASN A 109 -10.91 -10.78 5.74
N TYR A 110 -10.73 -9.90 6.73
CA TYR A 110 -10.45 -8.47 6.59
C TYR A 110 -9.19 -8.11 7.39
N MET A 111 -8.10 -8.85 7.18
CA MET A 111 -6.91 -8.75 8.01
C MET A 111 -6.32 -7.34 8.08
N LEU A 112 -6.42 -6.58 6.99
CA LEU A 112 -5.91 -5.20 6.93
C LEU A 112 -6.78 -4.20 7.73
N ASN A 113 -8.03 -4.56 8.07
CA ASN A 113 -8.91 -3.79 8.96
C ASN A 113 -8.92 -4.35 10.39
N PHE A 114 -8.15 -5.42 10.64
CA PHE A 114 -8.13 -6.11 11.92
C PHE A 114 -7.14 -5.44 12.88
N TRP A 115 -7.64 -4.87 13.97
CA TRP A 115 -6.82 -4.11 14.94
C TRP A 115 -5.57 -4.81 15.43
N PRO A 116 -5.59 -6.13 15.78
CA PRO A 116 -4.36 -6.82 16.17
C PRO A 116 -3.27 -6.77 15.11
N PHE A 117 -3.63 -6.93 13.83
CA PHE A 117 -2.69 -6.82 12.72
C PHE A 117 -2.16 -5.39 12.59
N VAL A 118 -3.06 -4.38 12.63
CA VAL A 118 -2.72 -2.97 12.49
C VAL A 118 -1.78 -2.51 13.61
N LEU A 119 -2.04 -2.90 14.87
CA LEU A 119 -1.18 -2.53 15.99
C LEU A 119 0.22 -3.16 15.91
N ILE A 120 0.33 -4.42 15.51
CA ILE A 120 1.62 -5.08 15.29
C ILE A 120 2.37 -4.42 14.12
N TYR A 121 1.67 -4.08 13.03
CA TYR A 121 2.23 -3.38 11.89
C TYR A 121 2.77 -1.99 12.27
N VAL A 122 2.00 -1.19 13.00
CA VAL A 122 2.43 0.11 13.53
C VAL A 122 3.64 -0.05 14.46
N TYR A 123 3.64 -1.07 15.31
CA TYR A 123 4.77 -1.34 16.21
C TYR A 123 6.06 -1.66 15.43
N ILE A 124 5.98 -2.46 14.35
CA ILE A 124 7.12 -2.72 13.47
C ILE A 124 7.60 -1.43 12.79
N ALA A 125 6.68 -0.59 12.31
CA ALA A 125 7.06 0.69 11.71
C ALA A 125 7.76 1.61 12.72
N VAL A 126 7.34 1.63 14.00
CA VAL A 126 8.04 2.36 15.06
C VAL A 126 9.43 1.78 15.30
N ILE A 127 9.58 0.46 15.39
CA ILE A 127 10.90 -0.20 15.56
C ILE A 127 11.82 0.18 14.39
N LEU A 128 11.31 0.09 13.17
CA LEU A 128 12.04 0.41 11.95
C LEU A 128 12.52 1.88 11.95
N GLY A 129 11.61 2.81 12.29
CA GLY A 129 11.96 4.22 12.47
C GLY A 129 13.04 4.44 13.54
N GLN A 130 12.98 3.72 14.67
CA GLN A 130 14.02 3.80 15.71
C GLN A 130 15.38 3.29 15.24
N ILE A 131 15.39 2.22 14.44
CA ILE A 131 16.62 1.66 13.87
C ILE A 131 17.25 2.64 12.89
N ILE A 132 16.45 3.27 12.02
CA ILE A 132 16.89 4.29 11.07
C ILE A 132 17.49 5.47 11.81
N LEU A 133 16.74 6.07 12.76
CA LEU A 133 17.21 7.23 13.51
C LEU A 133 18.49 6.94 14.29
N ARG A 134 18.60 5.75 14.90
CA ARG A 134 19.84 5.36 15.61
C ARG A 134 21.02 5.27 14.66
N ARG A 135 20.82 4.72 13.47
CA ARG A 135 21.91 4.60 12.51
C ARG A 135 22.32 5.95 11.96
N THR A 136 21.35 6.84 11.68
CA THR A 136 21.60 8.18 11.15
C THR A 136 22.23 9.10 12.17
N PHE A 137 21.73 9.15 13.42
CA PHE A 137 22.20 10.11 14.44
C PHE A 137 23.34 9.61 15.33
N ASN A 138 23.68 8.32 15.29
CA ASN A 138 24.92 7.82 15.89
C ASN A 138 26.11 7.94 14.92
N PHE A 139 25.95 8.78 13.91
CA PHE A 139 26.91 9.05 12.86
C PHE A 139 28.09 9.87 13.42
N HIS A 140 29.18 9.19 13.79
CA HIS A 140 30.47 9.83 13.89
C HIS A 140 31.14 9.73 12.52
N PHE A 141 31.46 10.84 11.90
CA PHE A 141 32.07 10.90 10.55
C PHE A 141 33.33 10.02 10.44
N SER A 142 34.04 9.79 11.56
CA SER A 142 35.20 8.91 11.61
C SER A 142 34.92 7.40 11.54
N VAL A 143 33.66 6.97 11.69
CA VAL A 143 33.26 5.54 11.75
C VAL A 143 32.28 5.15 10.61
N PHE A 144 31.92 6.11 9.74
CA PHE A 144 31.02 5.85 8.63
C PHE A 144 31.67 4.93 7.60
N ASN A 145 31.09 3.75 7.46
CA ASN A 145 31.52 2.79 6.46
C ASN A 145 30.51 2.79 5.30
N LEU A 146 30.86 3.48 4.21
CA LEU A 146 30.01 3.61 3.01
C LEU A 146 29.45 2.26 2.56
N LYS A 147 30.28 1.21 2.57
CA LYS A 147 29.91 -0.13 2.11
C LYS A 147 28.88 -0.84 2.99
N ARG A 148 28.77 -0.47 4.27
CA ARG A 148 27.84 -1.10 5.22
C ARG A 148 26.63 -0.22 5.49
N ASP A 149 26.84 1.09 5.59
CA ASP A 149 25.84 2.00 6.13
C ASP A 149 24.88 2.49 5.05
N ILE A 150 25.35 2.67 3.81
CA ILE A 150 24.47 3.04 2.69
C ILE A 150 23.47 1.92 2.36
N PRO A 151 23.88 0.67 2.10
CA PRO A 151 22.92 -0.40 1.81
C PRO A 151 21.91 -0.59 2.95
N PHE A 152 22.39 -0.49 4.19
CA PHE A 152 21.54 -0.62 5.36
C PHE A 152 20.46 0.47 5.39
N LEU A 153 20.85 1.75 5.24
CA LEU A 153 19.91 2.86 5.26
C LEU A 153 18.94 2.81 4.08
N LEU A 154 19.42 2.51 2.87
CA LEU A 154 18.56 2.38 1.70
C LEU A 154 17.48 1.32 1.89
N ASN A 155 17.83 0.13 2.40
CA ASN A 155 16.86 -0.92 2.62
C ASN A 155 15.85 -0.57 3.73
N HIS A 156 16.32 -0.06 4.88
CA HIS A 156 15.43 0.22 6.01
C HIS A 156 14.57 1.46 5.78
N LEU A 157 15.14 2.54 5.23
CA LEU A 157 14.39 3.75 4.90
C LEU A 157 13.43 3.51 3.74
N GLY A 158 13.87 2.75 2.72
CA GLY A 158 13.01 2.36 1.61
C GLY A 158 11.81 1.54 2.07
N LEU A 159 12.04 0.55 2.95
CA LEU A 159 10.97 -0.25 3.54
C LEU A 159 10.03 0.62 4.39
N PHE A 160 10.57 1.50 5.23
CA PHE A 160 9.78 2.41 6.06
C PHE A 160 8.89 3.31 5.20
N LEU A 161 9.47 3.90 4.14
CA LEU A 161 8.74 4.76 3.22
C LEU A 161 7.64 3.97 2.50
N ALA A 162 7.97 2.83 1.90
CA ALA A 162 6.99 2.00 1.20
C ALA A 162 5.85 1.54 2.11
N MET A 163 6.16 1.06 3.32
CA MET A 163 5.15 0.63 4.29
C MET A 163 4.21 1.77 4.71
N THR A 164 4.77 2.90 5.13
CA THR A 164 3.96 4.01 5.68
C THR A 164 3.12 4.68 4.60
N THR A 165 3.69 4.90 3.40
CA THR A 165 2.98 5.57 2.30
C THR A 165 1.94 4.66 1.64
N ALA A 166 2.21 3.36 1.49
CA ALA A 166 1.21 2.41 0.97
C ALA A 166 0.00 2.28 1.92
N THR A 167 0.24 2.27 3.24
CA THR A 167 -0.86 2.14 4.20
C THR A 167 -1.70 3.40 4.28
N LEU A 168 -1.08 4.57 4.44
CA LEU A 168 -1.80 5.83 4.58
C LEU A 168 -2.36 6.32 3.25
N GLY A 169 -1.67 6.05 2.14
CA GLY A 169 -2.10 6.42 0.80
C GLY A 169 -3.29 5.61 0.28
N ASN A 170 -3.50 4.40 0.81
CA ASN A 170 -4.62 3.56 0.40
C ASN A 170 -6.00 4.25 0.58
N ALA A 171 -6.12 5.13 1.56
CA ALA A 171 -7.34 5.91 1.78
C ALA A 171 -7.65 6.91 0.64
N ASP A 172 -6.62 7.38 -0.07
CA ASP A 172 -6.77 8.33 -1.19
C ASP A 172 -6.85 7.63 -2.54
N MET A 173 -6.57 6.31 -2.59
CA MET A 173 -6.67 5.54 -3.82
C MET A 173 -8.12 5.45 -4.26
N GLN A 174 -8.39 5.85 -5.49
CA GLN A 174 -9.70 5.74 -6.11
C GLN A 174 -9.64 4.71 -7.24
N ARG A 175 -10.63 3.83 -7.26
CA ARG A 175 -10.81 2.83 -8.29
C ARG A 175 -12.26 2.83 -8.73
N LEU A 176 -12.50 3.26 -9.96
CA LEU A 176 -13.81 3.50 -10.52
C LEU A 176 -13.98 2.71 -11.81
N LYS A 177 -15.21 2.34 -12.14
CA LYS A 177 -15.54 1.69 -13.42
C LYS A 177 -16.41 2.61 -14.25
N MET A 178 -16.01 2.85 -15.49
CA MET A 178 -16.77 3.61 -16.48
C MET A 178 -17.26 2.67 -17.57
N ILE A 179 -18.55 2.72 -17.83
CA ILE A 179 -19.18 1.95 -18.93
C ILE A 179 -19.33 2.92 -20.10
N THR A 180 -18.60 2.66 -21.18
CA THR A 180 -18.60 3.50 -22.37
C THR A 180 -19.26 2.77 -23.53
N ALA A 181 -20.09 3.47 -24.30
CA ALA A 181 -20.70 2.95 -25.53
C ALA A 181 -20.11 3.66 -26.77
N VAL A 182 -20.10 2.96 -27.89
CA VAL A 182 -19.55 3.49 -29.15
C VAL A 182 -20.34 4.74 -29.59
N GLY A 183 -19.62 5.84 -29.79
CA GLY A 183 -20.17 7.13 -30.22
C GLY A 183 -20.80 7.96 -29.11
N GLU A 184 -20.79 7.48 -27.86
CA GLU A 184 -21.28 8.22 -26.71
C GLU A 184 -20.14 8.72 -25.83
N THR A 185 -20.24 9.96 -25.36
CA THR A 185 -19.29 10.55 -24.43
C THR A 185 -19.78 10.34 -23.01
N GLU A 186 -18.98 9.64 -22.18
CA GLU A 186 -19.30 9.39 -20.79
C GLU A 186 -18.27 10.06 -19.85
N TRP A 187 -18.75 10.67 -18.75
CA TRP A 187 -17.94 11.34 -17.73
C TRP A 187 -18.30 10.86 -16.31
N ARG A 188 -19.17 9.87 -16.20
CA ARG A 188 -19.60 9.29 -14.93
C ARG A 188 -18.99 7.91 -14.78
N ALA A 189 -18.52 7.61 -13.60
CA ALA A 189 -17.98 6.30 -13.26
C ALA A 189 -18.61 5.78 -11.97
N LEU A 190 -18.60 4.49 -11.77
CA LEU A 190 -19.16 3.79 -10.62
C LEU A 190 -18.04 3.40 -9.65
N ASP A 191 -18.23 3.67 -8.37
CA ASP A 191 -17.35 3.12 -7.33
C ASP A 191 -17.70 1.65 -7.01
N ALA A 192 -16.96 1.05 -6.08
CA ALA A 192 -17.15 -0.35 -5.68
C ALA A 192 -18.54 -0.63 -5.08
N ASN A 193 -19.23 0.40 -4.56
CA ASN A 193 -20.57 0.32 -3.99
C ASN A 193 -21.67 0.61 -5.02
N GLY A 194 -21.32 0.88 -6.28
CA GLY A 194 -22.23 1.26 -7.34
C GLY A 194 -22.67 2.73 -7.31
N ALA A 195 -22.07 3.56 -6.45
CA ALA A 195 -22.36 4.98 -6.43
C ALA A 195 -21.73 5.68 -7.63
N VAL A 196 -22.51 6.57 -8.28
CA VAL A 196 -22.06 7.34 -9.43
C VAL A 196 -21.16 8.49 -8.98
N LYS A 197 -20.00 8.65 -9.62
CA LYS A 197 -19.07 9.76 -9.45
C LYS A 197 -18.80 10.45 -10.77
N GLU A 198 -18.79 11.77 -10.74
CA GLU A 198 -18.38 12.59 -11.88
C GLU A 198 -16.86 12.64 -11.97
N MET A 199 -16.35 12.43 -13.18
CA MET A 199 -14.94 12.41 -13.47
C MET A 199 -14.43 13.78 -13.95
N PRO A 200 -13.16 14.10 -13.71
CA PRO A 200 -12.54 15.30 -14.30
C PRO A 200 -12.24 15.18 -15.81
N LEU A 201 -12.51 14.03 -16.39
CA LEU A 201 -12.31 13.72 -17.82
C LEU A 201 -13.57 13.04 -18.38
N ALA A 202 -13.77 13.16 -19.68
CA ALA A 202 -14.83 12.48 -20.42
C ALA A 202 -14.19 11.56 -21.47
N ILE A 203 -14.77 10.38 -21.65
CA ILE A 203 -14.26 9.37 -22.59
C ILE A 203 -15.35 9.03 -23.59
N GLU A 204 -15.02 9.09 -24.87
CA GLU A 204 -15.84 8.57 -25.96
C GLU A 204 -15.19 7.29 -26.51
N LEU A 205 -15.92 6.21 -26.52
CA LEU A 205 -15.50 4.97 -27.17
C LEU A 205 -15.73 5.11 -28.69
N LYS A 206 -14.67 4.98 -29.47
CA LYS A 206 -14.77 4.98 -30.94
C LYS A 206 -14.99 3.60 -31.48
N GLU A 207 -14.25 2.61 -30.97
CA GLU A 207 -14.35 1.22 -31.40
C GLU A 207 -13.88 0.29 -30.28
N PHE A 208 -14.53 -0.85 -30.13
CA PHE A 208 -14.03 -1.97 -29.34
C PHE A 208 -13.58 -3.09 -30.28
N VAL A 209 -12.36 -3.57 -30.11
CA VAL A 209 -11.74 -4.58 -30.95
C VAL A 209 -11.44 -5.83 -30.12
N MET A 210 -11.96 -6.96 -30.55
CA MET A 210 -11.63 -8.28 -30.01
C MET A 210 -11.03 -9.14 -31.12
N GLU A 211 -9.76 -9.51 -30.98
CA GLU A 211 -9.13 -10.49 -31.85
C GLU A 211 -9.17 -11.88 -31.18
N THR A 212 -9.36 -12.92 -31.99
CA THR A 212 -9.35 -14.30 -31.54
C THR A 212 -8.28 -15.10 -32.25
N TYR A 213 -7.82 -16.17 -31.63
CA TYR A 213 -7.01 -17.21 -32.29
C TYR A 213 -7.90 -18.10 -33.16
N ASP A 214 -7.30 -18.96 -33.97
CA ASP A 214 -8.01 -19.90 -34.86
C ASP A 214 -8.90 -20.89 -34.08
N ASP A 215 -8.60 -21.15 -32.82
CA ASP A 215 -9.39 -21.97 -31.90
C ASP A 215 -10.57 -21.22 -31.25
N GLY A 216 -10.75 -19.93 -31.58
CA GLY A 216 -11.80 -19.07 -31.02
C GLY A 216 -11.45 -18.48 -29.65
N SER A 217 -10.30 -18.79 -29.06
CA SER A 217 -9.89 -18.19 -27.79
C SER A 217 -9.50 -16.71 -27.99
N PRO A 218 -9.76 -15.84 -27.00
CA PRO A 218 -9.39 -14.43 -27.09
C PRO A 218 -7.89 -14.22 -27.18
N ARG A 219 -7.45 -13.41 -28.15
CA ARG A 219 -6.04 -13.02 -28.36
C ARG A 219 -5.76 -11.62 -27.88
N ARG A 220 -6.66 -10.66 -28.17
CA ARG A 220 -6.47 -9.25 -27.88
C ARG A 220 -7.80 -8.59 -27.60
N PHE A 221 -7.81 -7.74 -26.59
CA PHE A 221 -8.90 -6.80 -26.32
C PHE A 221 -8.33 -5.39 -26.38
N ALA A 222 -8.96 -4.51 -27.13
CA ALA A 222 -8.57 -3.13 -27.26
C ALA A 222 -9.80 -2.23 -27.36
N SER A 223 -9.67 -1.01 -26.86
CA SER A 223 -10.65 0.06 -27.03
C SER A 223 -9.96 1.28 -27.60
N ASP A 224 -10.41 1.71 -28.78
CA ASP A 224 -10.03 3.01 -29.35
C ASP A 224 -10.90 4.07 -28.72
N ILE A 225 -10.28 5.00 -28.01
CA ILE A 225 -10.98 6.01 -27.22
C ILE A 225 -10.48 7.41 -27.53
N GLN A 226 -11.36 8.37 -27.32
CA GLN A 226 -11.05 9.79 -27.29
C GLN A 226 -11.30 10.31 -25.88
N ILE A 227 -10.30 10.92 -25.27
CA ILE A 227 -10.33 11.46 -23.90
C ILE A 227 -10.34 12.97 -24.00
N LEU A 228 -11.33 13.61 -23.37
CA LEU A 228 -11.45 15.05 -23.23
C LEU A 228 -11.18 15.43 -21.79
N THR A 229 -10.19 16.28 -21.56
CA THR A 229 -9.84 16.75 -20.21
C THR A 229 -10.54 18.09 -19.90
N LYS A 230 -10.65 18.45 -18.62
CA LYS A 230 -11.15 19.79 -18.23
C LYS A 230 -10.25 20.93 -18.69
N THR A 231 -8.99 20.66 -18.99
CA THR A 231 -8.03 21.64 -19.51
C THR A 231 -8.17 21.87 -21.01
N GLY A 232 -9.07 21.10 -21.67
CA GLY A 232 -9.35 21.22 -23.10
C GLY A 232 -8.43 20.37 -23.98
N GLU A 233 -7.68 19.44 -23.41
CA GLU A 233 -6.89 18.48 -24.18
C GLU A 233 -7.80 17.41 -24.78
N ASP A 234 -7.56 17.09 -26.06
CA ASP A 234 -8.23 16.02 -26.81
C ASP A 234 -7.20 14.95 -27.18
N ILE A 235 -7.27 13.80 -26.50
CA ILE A 235 -6.29 12.72 -26.62
C ILE A 235 -6.97 11.51 -27.27
N ARG A 236 -6.51 11.10 -28.44
CA ARG A 236 -6.95 9.86 -29.11
C ARG A 236 -5.91 8.78 -28.89
N THR A 237 -6.35 7.63 -28.39
CA THR A 237 -5.47 6.53 -28.04
C THR A 237 -6.19 5.21 -28.02
N THR A 238 -5.42 4.12 -28.13
CA THR A 238 -5.91 2.74 -27.97
C THR A 238 -5.47 2.20 -26.63
N ILE A 239 -6.42 1.70 -25.85
CA ILE A 239 -6.15 0.99 -24.59
C ILE A 239 -6.24 -0.50 -24.84
N GLU A 240 -5.24 -1.25 -24.40
CA GLU A 240 -5.22 -2.71 -24.44
C GLU A 240 -5.13 -3.28 -23.01
N VAL A 241 -5.43 -4.57 -22.87
CA VAL A 241 -5.18 -5.27 -21.61
C VAL A 241 -3.69 -5.17 -21.23
N ASN A 242 -3.41 -4.77 -19.99
CA ASN A 242 -2.06 -4.51 -19.46
C ASN A 242 -1.28 -3.35 -20.09
N LYS A 243 -1.93 -2.53 -20.95
CA LYS A 243 -1.34 -1.30 -21.50
C LYS A 243 -2.26 -0.12 -21.22
N PRO A 244 -2.30 0.37 -19.97
CA PRO A 244 -3.13 1.51 -19.60
C PRO A 244 -2.57 2.81 -20.19
N VAL A 245 -3.46 3.79 -20.32
CA VAL A 245 -3.12 5.17 -20.60
C VAL A 245 -3.23 5.98 -19.32
N GLU A 246 -2.32 6.94 -19.13
CA GLU A 246 -2.32 7.83 -17.98
C GLU A 246 -2.62 9.27 -18.43
N VAL A 247 -3.69 9.85 -17.88
CA VAL A 247 -4.15 11.21 -18.14
C VAL A 247 -4.62 11.84 -16.83
N ASP A 248 -4.14 13.05 -16.53
CA ASP A 248 -4.51 13.85 -15.35
C ASP A 248 -4.44 13.06 -14.01
N GLY A 249 -3.44 12.17 -13.86
CA GLY A 249 -3.27 11.35 -12.65
C GLY A 249 -4.21 10.15 -12.57
N TRP A 250 -4.96 9.88 -13.63
CA TRP A 250 -5.77 8.68 -13.76
C TRP A 250 -5.13 7.69 -14.74
N LYS A 251 -4.99 6.45 -14.31
CA LYS A 251 -4.63 5.32 -15.16
C LYS A 251 -5.91 4.63 -15.62
N ILE A 252 -6.09 4.52 -16.92
CA ILE A 252 -7.28 3.99 -17.56
C ILE A 252 -6.93 2.64 -18.16
N TYR A 253 -7.60 1.59 -17.69
CA TYR A 253 -7.37 0.20 -18.08
C TYR A 253 -8.55 -0.34 -18.86
N GLN A 254 -8.29 -1.23 -19.82
CA GLN A 254 -9.31 -2.11 -20.38
C GLN A 254 -9.71 -3.15 -19.33
N TYR A 255 -10.92 -3.07 -18.81
CA TYR A 255 -11.40 -3.98 -17.76
C TYR A 255 -12.32 -5.07 -18.29
N GLY A 256 -13.29 -4.71 -19.15
CA GLY A 256 -14.27 -5.65 -19.64
C GLY A 256 -15.02 -5.12 -20.87
N TYR A 257 -15.99 -5.91 -21.31
CA TYR A 257 -16.83 -5.61 -22.46
C TYR A 257 -18.17 -6.36 -22.31
N ASP A 258 -19.13 -6.16 -23.22
CA ASP A 258 -20.35 -6.96 -23.26
C ASP A 258 -20.06 -8.37 -23.80
N THR A 259 -19.97 -9.34 -22.88
CA THR A 259 -19.64 -10.74 -23.19
C THR A 259 -20.72 -11.44 -24.01
N GLN A 260 -21.98 -10.97 -24.02
CA GLN A 260 -23.04 -11.55 -24.80
C GLN A 260 -22.86 -11.24 -26.29
N MET A 261 -22.36 -10.05 -26.62
CA MET A 261 -22.10 -9.61 -27.99
C MET A 261 -20.70 -10.05 -28.48
N GLY A 262 -19.81 -10.43 -27.60
CA GLY A 262 -18.45 -10.86 -27.95
C GLY A 262 -17.68 -9.84 -28.78
N ALA A 263 -17.17 -10.25 -29.96
CA ALA A 263 -16.44 -9.36 -30.85
C ALA A 263 -17.28 -8.22 -31.47
N MET A 264 -18.61 -8.31 -31.39
CA MET A 264 -19.54 -7.26 -31.87
C MET A 264 -19.96 -6.32 -30.73
N SER A 265 -19.31 -6.36 -29.58
CA SER A 265 -19.63 -5.49 -28.45
C SER A 265 -19.55 -4.01 -28.84
N GLN A 266 -20.58 -3.26 -28.53
CA GLN A 266 -20.64 -1.81 -28.65
C GLN A 266 -20.33 -1.12 -27.32
N ILE A 267 -19.93 -1.90 -26.30
CA ILE A 267 -19.66 -1.41 -24.95
C ILE A 267 -18.28 -1.85 -24.52
N SER A 268 -17.53 -0.91 -23.94
CA SER A 268 -16.29 -1.19 -23.22
C SER A 268 -16.43 -0.74 -21.78
N ILE A 269 -15.94 -1.56 -20.84
CA ILE A 269 -15.85 -1.22 -19.43
C ILE A 269 -14.40 -0.86 -19.15
N LEU A 270 -14.16 0.38 -18.75
CA LEU A 270 -12.86 0.90 -18.41
C LEU A 270 -12.72 0.98 -16.88
N GLU A 271 -11.57 0.59 -16.35
CA GLU A 271 -11.23 0.81 -14.95
C GLU A 271 -10.31 2.02 -14.83
N LEU A 272 -10.74 3.02 -14.08
CA LEU A 272 -9.99 4.25 -13.83
C LEU A 272 -9.42 4.19 -12.41
N VAL A 273 -8.09 4.28 -12.31
CA VAL A 273 -7.38 4.20 -11.03
C VAL A 273 -6.57 5.47 -10.82
N SER A 274 -6.79 6.13 -9.69
CA SER A 274 -5.94 7.23 -9.21
C SER A 274 -5.32 6.85 -7.88
N ASP A 275 -3.99 6.93 -7.79
CA ASP A 275 -3.23 6.66 -6.56
C ASP A 275 -2.14 7.73 -6.40
N PRO A 276 -2.45 8.84 -5.71
CA PRO A 276 -1.52 9.97 -5.57
C PRO A 276 -0.29 9.63 -4.71
N TRP A 277 -0.33 8.57 -3.90
CA TRP A 277 0.78 8.16 -3.04
C TRP A 277 1.71 7.13 -3.68
N LEU A 278 1.29 6.53 -4.79
CA LEU A 278 2.04 5.48 -5.49
C LEU A 278 3.49 5.88 -5.86
N PRO A 279 3.79 7.13 -6.28
CA PRO A 279 5.18 7.54 -6.54
C PRO A 279 6.09 7.44 -5.31
N LEU A 280 5.56 7.70 -4.10
CA LEU A 280 6.31 7.56 -2.85
C LEU A 280 6.56 6.08 -2.51
N VAL A 281 5.57 5.22 -2.75
CA VAL A 281 5.72 3.76 -2.60
C VAL A 281 6.82 3.24 -3.53
N TYR A 282 6.80 3.62 -4.81
CA TYR A 282 7.84 3.25 -5.77
C TYR A 282 9.22 3.77 -5.37
N THR A 283 9.30 4.99 -4.86
CA THR A 283 10.56 5.54 -4.34
C THR A 283 11.12 4.63 -3.23
N GLY A 284 10.29 4.18 -2.29
CA GLY A 284 10.69 3.24 -1.26
C GLY A 284 11.18 1.89 -1.83
N ILE A 285 10.46 1.35 -2.82
CA ILE A 285 10.83 0.09 -3.49
C ILE A 285 12.16 0.23 -4.24
N TYR A 286 12.36 1.31 -5.00
CA TYR A 286 13.61 1.55 -5.71
C TYR A 286 14.79 1.75 -4.76
N MET A 287 14.58 2.40 -3.60
CA MET A 287 15.60 2.48 -2.56
C MET A 287 15.99 1.10 -2.04
N MET A 288 15.02 0.20 -1.79
CA MET A 288 15.33 -1.17 -1.36
C MET A 288 16.09 -1.94 -2.44
N LEU A 289 15.69 -1.84 -3.71
CA LEU A 289 16.40 -2.47 -4.82
C LEU A 289 17.83 -1.96 -4.94
N ALA A 290 18.03 -0.63 -4.88
CA ALA A 290 19.36 -0.03 -4.87
C ALA A 290 20.19 -0.50 -3.67
N GLY A 291 19.59 -0.59 -2.49
CA GLY A 291 20.23 -1.14 -1.30
C GLY A 291 20.66 -2.60 -1.46
N ALA A 292 19.81 -3.42 -2.06
CA ALA A 292 20.14 -4.82 -2.38
C ALA A 292 21.32 -4.92 -3.38
N VAL A 293 21.28 -4.18 -4.47
CA VAL A 293 22.38 -4.11 -5.45
C VAL A 293 23.68 -3.68 -4.77
N CYS A 294 23.63 -2.64 -3.94
CA CYS A 294 24.80 -2.19 -3.16
C CYS A 294 25.35 -3.29 -2.25
N MET A 295 24.49 -4.09 -1.60
CA MET A 295 24.95 -5.23 -0.79
C MET A 295 25.69 -6.28 -1.62
N PHE A 296 25.22 -6.62 -2.82
CA PHE A 296 25.88 -7.56 -3.70
C PHE A 296 27.22 -7.02 -4.21
N VAL A 297 27.25 -5.78 -4.71
CA VAL A 297 28.44 -5.17 -5.30
C VAL A 297 29.52 -4.87 -4.24
N LEU A 298 29.11 -4.33 -3.08
CA LEU A 298 30.05 -3.90 -2.03
C LEU A 298 30.35 -5.01 -1.02
N GLY A 299 29.46 -6.01 -0.87
CA GLY A 299 29.60 -7.14 0.06
C GLY A 299 30.52 -8.26 -0.42
N GLY A 300 30.72 -8.38 -1.72
CA GLY A 300 31.49 -9.47 -2.34
C GLY A 300 33.01 -9.49 -2.12
N ARG A 301 33.55 -8.59 -1.28
CA ARG A 301 34.99 -8.49 -0.95
C ARG A 301 35.29 -8.78 0.52
N ARG A 302 34.67 -9.77 1.12
CA ARG A 302 35.18 -10.39 2.36
C ARG A 302 35.90 -11.69 1.98
N ARG A 303 37.17 -11.57 1.63
CA ARG A 303 38.18 -12.58 1.87
C ARG A 303 39.08 -12.13 2.98
#